data_9d630ec69d9e007faa4255b788d7bdd6
#
_entry.id   9d630ec69d9e007faa4255b788d7bdd6
#
_cell.length_a   1.000
_cell.length_b   1.000
_cell.length_c   1.000
_cell.angle_alpha   90.00
_cell.angle_beta   90.00
_cell.angle_gamma   90.00
#
_symmetry.space_group_name_H-M   'P 1'
#
loop_
_entity.id
_entity.type
_entity.pdbx_description
1 polymer ?
#
loop_
_entity_poly.entity_id
_entity_poly.type
_entity_poly.pdbx_seq_one_letter_code
_entity_poly.pdbx_strand_id
1 'polypeptide(L)'
;MSTFSPRLSLRGLLLLALVLAPPVWSADGAKSAAASTAPVAAHPPGAAIASGHALATDAGLQILREGGNAFDAAVAVSSTLAVVEPISSGLGGGGFFLLHDAKTGKDVMLDARETAPESATEAQFLDKKGELDRDRSVNGAWSAGIPGLPAALVELAAKHGRLPLKQSLAPSIRIATEGFPVYARMAKGYASRREVMERYPGTRQVYLRGGKPIAEGEIFKQPELAHTLQLLGDKGFDGFYKGETAKKLLAGVKQAGGQWKAAELAGYRVKERTPIQFDYRGWKITTAPPPSSGGIALAAMLQILEGWDLNKLDDVHRTHLVVESMRRAYRDRTFFLGDPDFVDVPQRVLTSKDYAQGLRATINPDKATPSDLLSGNPTPLEDDETTHFSIIDGEGNRVGATQTVNLLYGSGLIPKGTGVLLNNEMDDFALKPGTPNAFGVMGYAANAPKPGKRMLSSMTPTFMESADKAIVLGTPGGSRIITMVLLGILGYDAGLDAQAVSALPRYHHQWLPDVIDAETDAFSPQTAKGLEAMGHALKLPGDTAEGGRGSSHVWGNLQTVEWDKRSNVLSGGSDPRNPVGKAQVQLATPGQ
;
A
#
# COMPACT_ATOMS: atom_id res chain seq x y z
N MET A 1 46.28 -46.62 -46.84
CA MET A 1 46.47 -45.49 -47.76
C MET A 1 45.63 -44.34 -47.25
N SER A 2 46.32 -43.22 -46.84
CA SER A 2 45.93 -41.81 -46.62
C SER A 2 44.60 -41.53 -45.93
N THR A 3 44.51 -41.26 -44.67
CA THR A 3 44.73 -39.98 -43.92
C THR A 3 44.21 -38.73 -44.57
N PHE A 4 43.11 -38.18 -43.98
CA PHE A 4 42.91 -36.74 -43.90
C PHE A 4 42.06 -36.38 -42.67
N SER A 5 42.66 -35.62 -41.75
CA SER A 5 42.06 -34.99 -40.60
C SER A 5 41.75 -33.53 -40.96
N PRO A 6 40.67 -32.94 -40.51
CA PRO A 6 40.61 -31.48 -40.35
C PRO A 6 40.55 -31.07 -38.88
N ARG A 7 41.47 -30.18 -38.52
CA ARG A 7 41.52 -29.44 -37.28
C ARG A 7 40.32 -28.49 -37.17
N LEU A 8 39.49 -28.65 -36.11
CA LEU A 8 38.56 -27.59 -35.67
C LEU A 8 39.28 -26.69 -34.65
N SER A 9 39.38 -25.42 -35.01
CA SER A 9 39.85 -24.35 -34.14
C SER A 9 38.73 -23.94 -33.16
N LEU A 10 38.99 -24.16 -31.89
CA LEU A 10 38.15 -23.65 -30.80
C LEU A 10 38.42 -22.14 -30.64
N ARG A 11 37.52 -21.29 -31.10
CA ARG A 11 37.47 -19.86 -30.69
C ARG A 11 36.66 -19.80 -29.40
N GLY A 12 37.39 -19.53 -28.29
CA GLY A 12 36.78 -19.29 -26.99
C GLY A 12 35.96 -18.00 -27.01
N LEU A 13 34.66 -18.12 -26.75
CA LEU A 13 33.82 -17.01 -26.32
C LEU A 13 34.03 -16.83 -24.84
N LEU A 14 34.78 -15.78 -24.45
CA LEU A 14 34.76 -15.28 -23.08
C LEU A 14 33.40 -14.60 -22.84
N LEU A 15 32.48 -15.28 -22.17
CA LEU A 15 31.33 -14.64 -21.55
C LEU A 15 31.82 -13.90 -20.30
N LEU A 16 31.91 -12.57 -20.41
CA LEU A 16 32.08 -11.69 -19.25
C LEU A 16 30.75 -11.71 -18.49
N ALA A 17 30.66 -12.51 -17.44
CA ALA A 17 29.60 -12.39 -16.45
C ALA A 17 29.85 -11.10 -15.67
N LEU A 18 29.08 -10.04 -15.97
CA LEU A 18 28.97 -8.90 -15.07
C LEU A 18 28.23 -9.39 -13.82
N VAL A 19 28.98 -9.69 -12.80
CA VAL A 19 28.47 -9.83 -11.43
C VAL A 19 28.12 -8.42 -10.97
N LEU A 20 26.84 -8.04 -11.07
CA LEU A 20 26.30 -6.88 -10.39
C LEU A 20 26.35 -7.20 -8.89
N ALA A 21 27.33 -6.65 -8.19
CA ALA A 21 27.36 -6.67 -6.74
C ALA A 21 26.12 -5.88 -6.22
N PRO A 22 25.47 -6.33 -5.13
CA PRO A 22 24.40 -5.56 -4.52
C PRO A 22 24.94 -4.19 -4.08
N PRO A 23 24.09 -3.14 -4.05
CA PRO A 23 24.51 -1.84 -3.58
C PRO A 23 24.90 -1.95 -2.10
N VAL A 24 26.19 -2.05 -1.84
CA VAL A 24 26.76 -1.88 -0.51
C VAL A 24 26.52 -0.40 -0.15
N TRP A 25 25.93 -0.14 0.98
CA TRP A 25 25.86 1.18 1.59
C TRP A 25 27.30 1.64 1.92
N SER A 26 28.06 2.04 0.91
CA SER A 26 29.39 2.56 1.11
C SER A 26 29.29 4.03 1.54
N ALA A 27 29.85 4.30 2.71
CA ALA A 27 29.93 5.63 3.33
C ALA A 27 30.95 6.59 2.63
N ASP A 28 31.22 6.40 1.34
CA ASP A 28 32.10 7.26 0.57
C ASP A 28 31.30 8.24 -0.29
N GLY A 29 30.87 9.34 0.32
CA GLY A 29 30.15 10.40 -0.40
C GLY A 29 29.69 11.60 0.41
N ALA A 30 29.88 11.61 1.71
CA ALA A 30 29.58 12.81 2.50
C ALA A 30 30.67 13.90 2.30
N LYS A 31 30.80 14.44 1.09
CA LYS A 31 31.30 15.79 0.93
C LYS A 31 30.26 16.72 1.54
N SER A 32 30.61 17.36 2.66
CA SER A 32 29.93 18.53 3.18
C SER A 32 29.81 19.53 2.01
N ALA A 33 28.69 19.46 1.29
CA ALA A 33 28.34 20.50 0.34
C ALA A 33 28.08 21.74 1.17
N ALA A 34 28.90 22.75 1.01
CA ALA A 34 28.63 24.10 1.51
C ALA A 34 27.18 24.41 1.11
N ALA A 35 26.33 24.76 2.09
CA ALA A 35 24.95 25.08 1.84
C ALA A 35 24.86 26.12 0.73
N SER A 36 24.35 25.75 -0.44
CA SER A 36 24.12 26.64 -1.55
C SER A 36 23.18 27.74 -1.08
N THR A 37 23.58 28.99 -1.24
CA THR A 37 22.76 30.17 -0.95
C THR A 37 21.76 30.48 -2.08
N ALA A 38 21.64 29.61 -3.08
CA ALA A 38 20.67 29.78 -4.16
C ALA A 38 19.23 29.73 -3.57
N PRO A 39 18.34 30.63 -4.04
CA PRO A 39 16.96 30.61 -3.62
C PRO A 39 16.31 29.29 -4.05
N VAL A 40 15.49 28.71 -3.16
CA VAL A 40 14.67 27.54 -3.51
C VAL A 40 13.57 27.94 -4.49
N ALA A 41 13.24 27.06 -5.43
CA ALA A 41 12.15 27.28 -6.37
C ALA A 41 10.81 27.35 -5.63
N ALA A 42 9.95 28.28 -6.07
CA ALA A 42 8.62 28.47 -5.48
C ALA A 42 7.63 27.37 -5.92
N HIS A 43 7.82 26.83 -7.14
CA HIS A 43 6.93 25.83 -7.74
C HIS A 43 7.75 24.77 -8.49
N PRO A 44 7.23 23.53 -8.58
CA PRO A 44 7.83 22.49 -9.41
C PRO A 44 7.85 22.90 -10.90
N PRO A 45 8.82 22.40 -11.70
CA PRO A 45 8.92 22.74 -13.13
C PRO A 45 7.90 21.99 -13.99
N GLY A 46 6.96 21.28 -13.38
CA GLY A 46 5.95 20.45 -14.02
C GLY A 46 5.28 19.53 -13.03
N ALA A 47 4.93 18.32 -13.45
CA ALA A 47 4.28 17.34 -12.60
C ALA A 47 5.03 16.00 -12.60
N ALA A 48 4.90 15.23 -11.51
CA ALA A 48 5.41 13.87 -11.39
C ALA A 48 4.33 12.94 -10.84
N ILE A 49 4.19 11.76 -11.44
CA ILE A 49 3.28 10.70 -10.99
C ILE A 49 4.03 9.38 -10.97
N ALA A 50 3.87 8.63 -9.86
CA ALA A 50 4.30 7.24 -9.75
C ALA A 50 3.11 6.39 -9.29
N SER A 51 2.83 5.27 -9.97
CA SER A 51 1.72 4.37 -9.62
C SER A 51 2.01 2.92 -9.99
N GLY A 52 1.25 2.00 -9.39
CA GLY A 52 1.39 0.56 -9.59
C GLY A 52 1.14 0.07 -11.02
N HIS A 53 0.59 0.92 -11.93
CA HIS A 53 0.33 0.52 -13.31
C HIS A 53 0.51 1.69 -14.28
N ALA A 54 1.23 1.46 -15.39
CA ALA A 54 1.55 2.47 -16.38
C ALA A 54 0.31 3.21 -16.93
N LEU A 55 -0.78 2.48 -17.21
CA LEU A 55 -2.03 3.08 -17.69
C LEU A 55 -2.64 4.07 -16.67
N ALA A 56 -2.45 3.84 -15.39
CA ALA A 56 -2.92 4.76 -14.34
C ALA A 56 -2.06 6.02 -14.28
N THR A 57 -0.75 5.89 -14.36
CA THR A 57 0.17 7.04 -14.48
C THR A 57 -0.17 7.89 -15.71
N ASP A 58 -0.38 7.25 -16.86
CA ASP A 58 -0.72 7.94 -18.12
C ASP A 58 -2.09 8.64 -18.04
N ALA A 59 -3.08 8.04 -17.36
CA ALA A 59 -4.40 8.65 -17.10
C ALA A 59 -4.26 9.93 -16.26
N GLY A 60 -3.49 9.88 -15.17
CA GLY A 60 -3.24 11.06 -14.34
C GLY A 60 -2.55 12.18 -15.11
N LEU A 61 -1.50 11.86 -15.88
CA LEU A 61 -0.81 12.84 -16.73
C LEU A 61 -1.70 13.40 -17.84
N GLN A 62 -2.63 12.61 -18.38
CA GLN A 62 -3.64 13.09 -19.34
C GLN A 62 -4.51 14.17 -18.68
N ILE A 63 -5.04 13.92 -17.49
CA ILE A 63 -5.89 14.87 -16.76
C ILE A 63 -5.15 16.16 -16.40
N LEU A 64 -3.87 16.09 -16.04
CA LEU A 64 -3.05 17.29 -15.82
C LEU A 64 -2.90 18.11 -17.11
N ARG A 65 -2.66 17.48 -18.27
CA ARG A 65 -2.62 18.16 -19.58
C ARG A 65 -3.95 18.82 -19.96
N GLU A 66 -5.06 18.25 -19.51
CA GLU A 66 -6.42 18.78 -19.75
C GLU A 66 -6.79 19.92 -18.78
N GLY A 67 -5.87 20.39 -17.96
CA GLY A 67 -6.04 21.53 -17.04
C GLY A 67 -6.47 21.14 -15.62
N GLY A 68 -6.49 19.86 -15.30
CA GLY A 68 -6.68 19.37 -13.93
C GLY A 68 -5.49 19.65 -13.02
N ASN A 69 -5.70 19.56 -11.72
CA ASN A 69 -4.67 19.61 -10.69
C ASN A 69 -4.31 18.20 -10.16
N ALA A 70 -3.45 18.12 -9.15
CA ALA A 70 -3.07 16.83 -8.54
C ALA A 70 -4.28 16.03 -8.02
N PHE A 71 -5.34 16.69 -7.59
CA PHE A 71 -6.53 16.04 -7.03
C PHE A 71 -7.40 15.44 -8.14
N ASP A 72 -7.55 16.12 -9.28
CA ASP A 72 -8.19 15.56 -10.49
C ASP A 72 -7.39 14.39 -11.06
N ALA A 73 -6.05 14.53 -11.09
CA ALA A 73 -5.16 13.45 -11.48
C ALA A 73 -5.28 12.24 -10.52
N ALA A 74 -5.45 12.48 -9.21
CA ALA A 74 -5.67 11.40 -8.23
C ALA A 74 -6.98 10.64 -8.50
N VAL A 75 -8.06 11.32 -8.90
CA VAL A 75 -9.30 10.66 -9.33
C VAL A 75 -9.03 9.75 -10.53
N ALA A 76 -8.30 10.23 -11.55
CA ALA A 76 -8.00 9.45 -12.74
C ALA A 76 -7.09 8.26 -12.46
N VAL A 77 -6.01 8.45 -11.68
CA VAL A 77 -5.09 7.37 -11.27
C VAL A 77 -5.83 6.32 -10.46
N SER A 78 -6.54 6.74 -9.41
CA SER A 78 -7.27 5.86 -8.50
C SER A 78 -8.33 5.03 -9.23
N SER A 79 -9.18 5.66 -10.04
CA SER A 79 -10.22 4.96 -10.80
C SER A 79 -9.63 4.04 -11.87
N THR A 80 -8.49 4.42 -12.47
CA THR A 80 -7.80 3.56 -13.44
C THR A 80 -7.17 2.35 -12.75
N LEU A 81 -6.52 2.50 -11.59
CA LEU A 81 -6.03 1.37 -10.79
C LEU A 81 -7.16 0.42 -10.41
N ALA A 82 -8.36 0.95 -10.07
CA ALA A 82 -9.54 0.11 -9.80
C ALA A 82 -10.00 -0.73 -11.03
N VAL A 83 -9.60 -0.34 -12.24
CA VAL A 83 -9.86 -1.09 -13.49
C VAL A 83 -8.73 -2.04 -13.80
N VAL A 84 -7.46 -1.60 -13.73
CA VAL A 84 -6.30 -2.34 -14.25
C VAL A 84 -5.58 -3.19 -13.21
N GLU A 85 -5.82 -2.94 -11.92
CA GLU A 85 -5.29 -3.76 -10.81
C GLU A 85 -6.41 -4.39 -9.96
N PRO A 86 -7.35 -5.16 -10.56
CA PRO A 86 -8.45 -5.77 -9.80
C PRO A 86 -7.98 -6.80 -8.77
N ILE A 87 -6.71 -7.20 -8.83
CA ILE A 87 -6.05 -8.06 -7.85
C ILE A 87 -5.82 -7.33 -6.51
N SER A 88 -5.66 -6.00 -6.54
CA SER A 88 -5.16 -5.19 -5.42
C SER A 88 -6.13 -4.11 -4.99
N SER A 89 -6.96 -3.58 -5.90
CA SER A 89 -7.88 -2.48 -5.61
C SER A 89 -9.14 -2.52 -6.47
N GLY A 90 -10.14 -1.71 -6.14
CA GLY A 90 -11.40 -1.66 -6.89
C GLY A 90 -12.43 -0.74 -6.28
N LEU A 91 -13.49 -0.40 -7.04
CA LEU A 91 -14.61 0.42 -6.53
C LEU A 91 -15.34 -0.25 -5.35
N GLY A 92 -15.18 -1.56 -5.17
CA GLY A 92 -15.73 -2.28 -4.03
C GLY A 92 -14.86 -2.24 -2.77
N GLY A 93 -13.78 -1.47 -2.77
CA GLY A 93 -12.83 -1.29 -1.68
C GLY A 93 -12.84 0.11 -1.08
N GLY A 94 -11.71 0.48 -0.46
CA GLY A 94 -11.50 1.79 0.14
C GLY A 94 -10.05 2.24 0.11
N GLY A 95 -9.72 3.24 0.93
CA GLY A 95 -8.36 3.76 0.97
C GLY A 95 -8.19 5.02 1.81
N PHE A 96 -6.95 5.47 1.89
CA PHE A 96 -6.54 6.72 2.52
C PHE A 96 -5.86 7.61 1.48
N PHE A 97 -6.29 8.88 1.43
CA PHE A 97 -5.75 9.89 0.51
C PHE A 97 -5.19 11.04 1.35
N LEU A 98 -3.88 11.14 1.39
CA LEU A 98 -3.16 12.26 2.00
C LEU A 98 -3.02 13.37 0.95
N LEU A 99 -3.53 14.55 1.25
CA LEU A 99 -3.61 15.70 0.37
C LEU A 99 -2.82 16.86 0.94
N HIS A 100 -2.07 17.55 0.10
CA HIS A 100 -1.49 18.85 0.37
C HIS A 100 -1.99 19.88 -0.63
N ASP A 101 -2.63 20.92 -0.17
CA ASP A 101 -3.03 22.07 -0.96
C ASP A 101 -1.91 23.13 -0.88
N ALA A 102 -1.17 23.30 -1.95
CA ALA A 102 -0.03 24.21 -2.00
C ALA A 102 -0.42 25.68 -1.81
N LYS A 103 -1.64 26.08 -2.22
CA LYS A 103 -2.14 27.46 -2.08
C LYS A 103 -2.39 27.83 -0.63
N THR A 104 -2.91 26.88 0.16
CA THR A 104 -3.26 27.13 1.57
C THR A 104 -2.23 26.59 2.54
N GLY A 105 -1.31 25.73 2.09
CA GLY A 105 -0.35 25.00 2.93
C GLY A 105 -1.01 23.94 3.81
N LYS A 106 -2.28 23.58 3.56
CA LYS A 106 -3.05 22.67 4.41
C LYS A 106 -2.85 21.23 4.00
N ASP A 107 -2.57 20.37 4.98
CA ASP A 107 -2.57 18.91 4.83
C ASP A 107 -3.89 18.33 5.38
N VAL A 108 -4.49 17.41 4.62
CA VAL A 108 -5.75 16.72 5.00
C VAL A 108 -5.61 15.23 4.66
N MET A 109 -6.15 14.36 5.51
CA MET A 109 -6.34 12.96 5.20
C MET A 109 -7.81 12.69 4.92
N LEU A 110 -8.14 12.21 3.71
CA LEU A 110 -9.44 11.64 3.43
C LEU A 110 -9.41 10.16 3.81
N ASP A 111 -10.18 9.81 4.84
CA ASP A 111 -10.42 8.46 5.28
C ASP A 111 -11.64 7.90 4.56
N ALA A 112 -11.39 7.14 3.52
CA ALA A 112 -12.36 6.38 2.75
C ALA A 112 -12.27 4.87 3.03
N ARG A 113 -11.82 4.51 4.25
CA ARG A 113 -11.83 3.12 4.72
C ARG A 113 -13.25 2.59 4.75
N GLU A 114 -13.42 1.32 4.48
CA GLU A 114 -14.69 0.62 4.55
C GLU A 114 -15.29 0.70 5.94
N THR A 115 -16.61 0.54 6.03
CA THR A 115 -17.29 0.42 7.32
C THR A 115 -17.92 -0.95 7.48
N ALA A 116 -17.89 -1.48 8.70
CA ALA A 116 -18.58 -2.72 9.03
C ALA A 116 -20.10 -2.58 8.81
N PRO A 117 -20.77 -3.57 8.17
CA PRO A 117 -22.22 -3.57 8.05
C PRO A 117 -22.90 -3.57 9.43
N GLU A 118 -24.17 -3.11 9.49
CA GLU A 118 -24.98 -3.15 10.72
C GLU A 118 -25.15 -4.56 11.30
N SER A 119 -25.05 -5.58 10.47
CA SER A 119 -25.09 -6.97 10.87
C SER A 119 -23.79 -7.48 11.49
N ALA A 120 -22.71 -6.70 11.48
CA ALA A 120 -21.38 -7.14 11.91
C ALA A 120 -21.32 -7.46 13.42
N THR A 121 -20.96 -8.70 13.72
CA THR A 121 -20.69 -9.20 15.08
C THR A 121 -19.52 -10.17 15.04
N GLU A 122 -18.78 -10.32 16.13
CA GLU A 122 -17.73 -11.34 16.25
C GLU A 122 -18.28 -12.76 16.00
N ALA A 123 -19.45 -13.08 16.58
CA ALA A 123 -20.06 -14.41 16.54
C ALA A 123 -20.31 -14.93 15.10
N GLN A 124 -20.56 -14.02 14.13
CA GLN A 124 -20.81 -14.44 12.74
C GLN A 124 -19.58 -15.04 12.04
N PHE A 125 -18.38 -14.77 12.54
CA PHE A 125 -17.12 -15.27 11.99
C PHE A 125 -16.58 -16.50 12.73
N LEU A 126 -17.31 -16.99 13.73
CA LEU A 126 -16.92 -18.18 14.49
C LEU A 126 -17.66 -19.42 13.97
N ASP A 127 -16.97 -20.55 13.96
CA ASP A 127 -17.57 -21.86 13.70
C ASP A 127 -18.33 -22.39 14.93
N LYS A 128 -18.91 -23.60 14.81
CA LYS A 128 -19.65 -24.24 15.89
C LYS A 128 -18.82 -24.58 17.13
N LYS A 129 -17.50 -24.56 17.02
CA LYS A 129 -16.54 -24.79 18.12
C LYS A 129 -16.05 -23.47 18.74
N GLY A 130 -16.47 -22.33 18.22
CA GLY A 130 -15.99 -21.01 18.64
C GLY A 130 -14.61 -20.66 18.06
N GLU A 131 -14.15 -21.39 17.03
CA GLU A 131 -12.94 -21.05 16.30
C GLU A 131 -13.24 -20.14 15.11
N LEU A 132 -12.25 -19.34 14.68
CA LEU A 132 -12.40 -18.42 13.55
C LEU A 132 -12.59 -19.20 12.23
N ASP A 133 -13.74 -18.97 11.59
CA ASP A 133 -14.02 -19.47 10.24
C ASP A 133 -13.29 -18.60 9.19
N ARG A 134 -12.14 -19.07 8.76
CA ARG A 134 -11.29 -18.36 7.80
C ARG A 134 -11.96 -18.20 6.44
N ASP A 135 -12.72 -19.18 5.95
CA ASP A 135 -13.42 -19.01 4.67
C ASP A 135 -14.41 -17.85 4.76
N ARG A 136 -15.14 -17.75 5.86
CA ARG A 136 -16.11 -16.67 6.08
C ARG A 136 -15.47 -15.31 6.32
N SER A 137 -14.29 -15.26 6.97
CA SER A 137 -13.60 -13.98 7.22
C SER A 137 -13.00 -13.37 5.98
N VAL A 138 -12.57 -14.19 5.00
CA VAL A 138 -11.84 -13.72 3.81
C VAL A 138 -12.59 -13.88 2.49
N ASN A 139 -13.70 -14.67 2.43
CA ASN A 139 -14.39 -14.98 1.19
C ASN A 139 -15.88 -14.64 1.25
N GLY A 140 -16.39 -14.10 0.12
CA GLY A 140 -17.81 -13.85 -0.10
C GLY A 140 -18.38 -12.65 0.64
N ALA A 141 -19.70 -12.63 0.80
CA ALA A 141 -20.41 -11.43 1.21
C ALA A 141 -20.19 -11.02 2.68
N TRP A 142 -19.87 -11.99 3.57
CA TRP A 142 -19.63 -11.70 4.99
C TRP A 142 -18.31 -11.00 5.25
N SER A 143 -17.30 -11.26 4.39
CA SER A 143 -15.99 -10.63 4.49
C SER A 143 -15.97 -9.20 4.00
N ALA A 144 -17.02 -8.73 3.31
CA ALA A 144 -17.06 -7.42 2.66
C ALA A 144 -17.58 -6.32 3.58
N GLY A 145 -16.78 -5.25 3.76
CA GLY A 145 -17.22 -3.98 4.33
C GLY A 145 -17.92 -3.09 3.29
N ILE A 146 -18.68 -2.10 3.75
CA ILE A 146 -19.32 -1.10 2.88
C ILE A 146 -18.24 -0.29 2.17
N PRO A 147 -18.20 -0.26 0.83
CA PRO A 147 -17.13 0.38 0.06
C PRO A 147 -16.99 1.88 0.31
N GLY A 148 -15.77 2.37 0.33
CA GLY A 148 -15.46 3.79 0.53
C GLY A 148 -14.86 4.49 -0.69
N LEU A 149 -14.17 3.76 -1.57
CA LEU A 149 -13.41 4.35 -2.67
C LEU A 149 -14.26 5.24 -3.59
N PRO A 150 -15.47 4.85 -4.05
CA PRO A 150 -16.27 5.72 -4.91
C PRO A 150 -16.63 7.06 -4.26
N ALA A 151 -16.88 7.08 -2.95
CA ALA A 151 -17.15 8.32 -2.22
C ALA A 151 -15.91 9.23 -2.16
N ALA A 152 -14.71 8.65 -2.00
CA ALA A 152 -13.47 9.43 -2.05
C ALA A 152 -13.27 10.12 -3.41
N LEU A 153 -13.52 9.41 -4.51
CA LEU A 153 -13.41 9.99 -5.85
C LEU A 153 -14.36 11.18 -6.05
N VAL A 154 -15.60 11.06 -5.56
CA VAL A 154 -16.58 12.16 -5.57
C VAL A 154 -16.11 13.34 -4.72
N GLU A 155 -15.61 13.07 -3.51
CA GLU A 155 -15.12 14.08 -2.56
C GLU A 155 -13.91 14.83 -3.13
N LEU A 156 -12.91 14.11 -3.67
CA LEU A 156 -11.74 14.69 -4.31
C LEU A 156 -12.11 15.66 -5.43
N ALA A 157 -12.95 15.21 -6.38
CA ALA A 157 -13.38 16.06 -7.48
C ALA A 157 -14.20 17.28 -7.00
N ALA A 158 -15.11 17.09 -6.04
CA ALA A 158 -16.03 18.14 -5.61
C ALA A 158 -15.38 19.22 -4.75
N LYS A 159 -14.41 18.86 -3.89
CA LYS A 159 -13.82 19.79 -2.91
C LYS A 159 -12.43 20.28 -3.30
N HIS A 160 -11.67 19.50 -4.05
CA HIS A 160 -10.26 19.75 -4.31
C HIS A 160 -9.92 19.84 -5.81
N GLY A 161 -10.71 19.17 -6.66
CA GLY A 161 -10.54 19.18 -8.12
C GLY A 161 -11.00 20.49 -8.78
N ARG A 162 -10.60 20.65 -10.03
CA ARG A 162 -10.98 21.75 -10.94
C ARG A 162 -11.90 21.28 -12.07
N LEU A 163 -11.78 20.00 -12.40
CA LEU A 163 -12.52 19.38 -13.50
C LEU A 163 -13.78 18.68 -12.98
N PRO A 164 -14.82 18.57 -13.81
CA PRO A 164 -15.95 17.72 -13.48
C PRO A 164 -15.51 16.28 -13.24
N LEU A 165 -16.06 15.61 -12.23
CA LEU A 165 -15.79 14.20 -11.90
C LEU A 165 -15.82 13.30 -13.15
N LYS A 166 -16.80 13.50 -14.03
CA LYS A 166 -16.96 12.74 -15.28
C LYS A 166 -15.74 12.84 -16.20
N GLN A 167 -15.10 14.01 -16.26
CA GLN A 167 -13.90 14.22 -17.06
C GLN A 167 -12.71 13.47 -16.45
N SER A 168 -12.52 13.56 -15.13
CA SER A 168 -11.44 12.85 -14.44
C SER A 168 -11.60 11.32 -14.47
N LEU A 169 -12.84 10.81 -14.61
CA LEU A 169 -13.13 9.37 -14.79
C LEU A 169 -13.05 8.90 -16.24
N ALA A 170 -12.98 9.78 -17.23
CA ALA A 170 -13.04 9.40 -18.65
C ALA A 170 -11.93 8.41 -19.07
N PRO A 171 -10.66 8.53 -18.62
CA PRO A 171 -9.63 7.55 -18.94
C PRO A 171 -9.96 6.15 -18.44
N SER A 172 -10.41 6.00 -17.19
CA SER A 172 -10.78 4.71 -16.59
C SER A 172 -11.99 4.07 -17.28
N ILE A 173 -13.00 4.85 -17.63
CA ILE A 173 -14.17 4.39 -18.40
C ILE A 173 -13.75 3.87 -19.77
N ARG A 174 -12.87 4.58 -20.48
CA ARG A 174 -12.33 4.15 -21.77
C ARG A 174 -11.58 2.83 -21.63
N ILE A 175 -10.64 2.72 -20.67
CA ILE A 175 -9.84 1.51 -20.46
C ILE A 175 -10.73 0.32 -20.08
N ALA A 176 -11.73 0.51 -19.24
CA ALA A 176 -12.67 -0.55 -18.87
C ALA A 176 -13.51 -1.03 -20.09
N THR A 177 -13.83 -0.11 -21.02
CA THR A 177 -14.61 -0.41 -22.25
C THR A 177 -13.76 -1.08 -23.33
N GLU A 178 -12.59 -0.51 -23.63
CA GLU A 178 -11.70 -0.97 -24.70
C GLU A 178 -10.89 -2.20 -24.26
N GLY A 179 -10.57 -2.26 -22.97
CA GLY A 179 -9.79 -3.31 -22.33
C GLY A 179 -8.29 -3.02 -22.31
N PHE A 180 -7.57 -3.88 -21.61
CA PHE A 180 -6.11 -3.86 -21.50
C PHE A 180 -5.59 -5.31 -21.49
N PRO A 181 -4.31 -5.56 -21.85
CA PRO A 181 -3.76 -6.91 -21.83
C PRO A 181 -3.60 -7.41 -20.40
N VAL A 182 -4.06 -8.64 -20.13
CA VAL A 182 -3.84 -9.33 -18.86
C VAL A 182 -2.33 -9.53 -18.65
N TYR A 183 -1.80 -9.09 -17.53
CA TYR A 183 -0.39 -9.27 -17.17
C TYR A 183 -0.19 -10.48 -16.23
N ALA A 184 1.05 -11.00 -16.19
CA ALA A 184 1.39 -12.25 -15.50
C ALA A 184 0.91 -12.32 -14.05
N ARG A 185 1.09 -11.25 -13.26
CA ARG A 185 0.65 -11.20 -11.85
C ARG A 185 -0.86 -11.33 -11.72
N MET A 186 -1.63 -10.67 -12.58
CA MET A 186 -3.09 -10.76 -12.61
C MET A 186 -3.55 -12.20 -12.90
N ALA A 187 -2.93 -12.86 -13.90
CA ALA A 187 -3.26 -14.25 -14.24
C ALA A 187 -2.89 -15.23 -13.12
N LYS A 188 -1.72 -15.07 -12.50
CA LYS A 188 -1.28 -15.89 -11.36
C LYS A 188 -2.20 -15.70 -10.15
N GLY A 189 -2.54 -14.45 -9.82
CA GLY A 189 -3.45 -14.14 -8.72
C GLY A 189 -4.84 -14.74 -8.94
N TYR A 190 -5.36 -14.71 -10.17
CA TYR A 190 -6.61 -15.41 -10.49
C TYR A 190 -6.48 -16.92 -10.26
N ALA A 191 -5.40 -17.53 -10.72
CA ALA A 191 -5.17 -18.96 -10.56
C ALA A 191 -5.13 -19.39 -9.09
N SER A 192 -4.51 -18.58 -8.21
CA SER A 192 -4.46 -18.86 -6.76
C SER A 192 -5.81 -18.73 -6.07
N ARG A 193 -6.70 -17.84 -6.55
CA ARG A 193 -8.02 -17.56 -5.98
C ARG A 193 -9.18 -18.19 -6.76
N ARG A 194 -8.87 -19.00 -7.77
CA ARG A 194 -9.83 -19.55 -8.74
C ARG A 194 -11.05 -20.18 -8.09
N GLU A 195 -10.86 -21.06 -7.13
CA GLU A 195 -11.94 -21.76 -6.44
C GLU A 195 -12.97 -20.79 -5.84
N VAL A 196 -12.49 -19.75 -5.16
CA VAL A 196 -13.34 -18.73 -4.53
C VAL A 196 -14.05 -17.87 -5.57
N MET A 197 -13.32 -17.38 -6.57
CA MET A 197 -13.86 -16.49 -7.60
C MET A 197 -14.91 -17.20 -8.46
N GLU A 198 -14.73 -18.48 -8.74
CA GLU A 198 -15.68 -19.26 -9.52
C GLU A 198 -16.94 -19.70 -8.72
N ARG A 199 -17.01 -19.44 -7.41
CA ARG A 199 -18.24 -19.65 -6.61
C ARG A 199 -19.38 -18.74 -7.08
N TYR A 200 -19.08 -17.54 -7.59
CA TYR A 200 -20.06 -16.46 -7.84
C TYR A 200 -20.33 -16.25 -9.34
N PRO A 201 -21.63 -16.27 -9.77
CA PRO A 201 -21.98 -16.11 -11.18
C PRO A 201 -21.51 -14.81 -11.81
N GLY A 202 -21.57 -13.68 -11.09
CA GLY A 202 -21.10 -12.39 -11.58
C GLY A 202 -19.59 -12.38 -11.82
N THR A 203 -18.81 -12.99 -10.94
CA THR A 203 -17.36 -13.10 -11.07
C THR A 203 -16.98 -13.98 -12.23
N ARG A 204 -17.65 -15.14 -12.40
CA ARG A 204 -17.46 -16.00 -13.60
C ARG A 204 -17.74 -15.26 -14.90
N GLN A 205 -18.80 -14.43 -14.94
CA GLN A 205 -19.14 -13.64 -16.12
C GLN A 205 -18.04 -12.66 -16.50
N VAL A 206 -17.36 -12.06 -15.53
CA VAL A 206 -16.28 -11.08 -15.76
C VAL A 206 -14.97 -11.76 -16.15
N TYR A 207 -14.55 -12.83 -15.44
CA TYR A 207 -13.21 -13.41 -15.55
C TYR A 207 -13.11 -14.66 -16.41
N LEU A 208 -14.23 -15.23 -16.89
CA LEU A 208 -14.19 -16.41 -17.76
C LEU A 208 -14.61 -16.08 -19.20
N ARG A 209 -13.93 -16.69 -20.16
CA ARG A 209 -14.30 -16.73 -21.57
C ARG A 209 -14.47 -18.18 -22.00
N GLY A 210 -15.71 -18.56 -22.39
CA GLY A 210 -16.01 -19.96 -22.70
C GLY A 210 -15.73 -20.94 -21.56
N GLY A 211 -15.91 -20.50 -20.30
CA GLY A 211 -15.66 -21.31 -19.11
C GLY A 211 -14.18 -21.43 -18.70
N LYS A 212 -13.27 -20.72 -19.37
CA LYS A 212 -11.84 -20.69 -19.04
C LYS A 212 -11.43 -19.31 -18.54
N PRO A 213 -10.48 -19.22 -17.59
CA PRO A 213 -9.88 -17.94 -17.19
C PRO A 213 -9.30 -17.19 -18.39
N ILE A 214 -9.41 -15.86 -18.35
CA ILE A 214 -8.76 -15.00 -19.35
C ILE A 214 -7.25 -15.14 -19.17
N ALA A 215 -6.55 -15.50 -20.27
CA ALA A 215 -5.11 -15.77 -20.23
C ALA A 215 -4.26 -14.50 -20.28
N GLU A 216 -2.99 -14.63 -19.86
CA GLU A 216 -1.99 -13.57 -20.02
C GLU A 216 -1.88 -13.12 -21.48
N GLY A 217 -1.84 -11.81 -21.71
CA GLY A 217 -1.81 -11.19 -23.04
C GLY A 217 -3.19 -11.01 -23.70
N GLU A 218 -4.23 -11.69 -23.25
CA GLU A 218 -5.60 -11.46 -23.76
C GLU A 218 -6.14 -10.10 -23.29
N ILE A 219 -7.01 -9.49 -24.11
CA ILE A 219 -7.62 -8.21 -23.77
C ILE A 219 -8.77 -8.40 -22.77
N PHE A 220 -8.58 -7.86 -21.58
CA PHE A 220 -9.57 -7.88 -20.49
C PHE A 220 -10.46 -6.65 -20.54
N LYS A 221 -11.74 -6.84 -20.86
CA LYS A 221 -12.77 -5.80 -20.92
C LYS A 221 -13.73 -5.94 -19.73
N GLN A 222 -14.15 -4.80 -19.18
CA GLN A 222 -15.04 -4.72 -18.02
C GLN A 222 -16.24 -3.78 -18.28
N PRO A 223 -17.15 -4.11 -19.22
CA PRO A 223 -18.22 -3.22 -19.64
C PRO A 223 -19.20 -2.87 -18.52
N GLU A 224 -19.47 -3.79 -17.59
CA GLU A 224 -20.31 -3.52 -16.42
C GLU A 224 -19.65 -2.53 -15.45
N LEU A 225 -18.32 -2.63 -15.25
CA LEU A 225 -17.56 -1.67 -14.44
C LEU A 225 -17.51 -0.30 -15.13
N ALA A 226 -17.33 -0.27 -16.46
CA ALA A 226 -17.39 0.97 -17.24
C ALA A 226 -18.74 1.68 -17.04
N HIS A 227 -19.85 0.93 -17.08
CA HIS A 227 -21.18 1.48 -16.82
C HIS A 227 -21.32 2.02 -15.38
N THR A 228 -20.79 1.30 -14.38
CA THR A 228 -20.79 1.77 -12.99
C THR A 228 -19.98 3.06 -12.83
N LEU A 229 -18.82 3.18 -13.48
CA LEU A 229 -18.02 4.41 -13.52
C LEU A 229 -18.74 5.56 -14.23
N GLN A 230 -19.47 5.28 -15.32
CA GLN A 230 -20.32 6.28 -16.00
C GLN A 230 -21.42 6.81 -15.08
N LEU A 231 -22.12 5.92 -14.37
CA LEU A 231 -23.14 6.32 -13.40
C LEU A 231 -22.56 7.18 -12.27
N LEU A 232 -21.35 6.83 -11.78
CA LEU A 232 -20.63 7.62 -10.78
C LEU A 232 -20.28 9.01 -11.34
N GLY A 233 -19.79 9.09 -12.58
CA GLY A 233 -19.45 10.35 -13.24
C GLY A 233 -20.66 11.25 -13.51
N ASP A 234 -21.79 10.66 -13.88
CA ASP A 234 -23.01 11.39 -14.23
C ASP A 234 -23.84 11.82 -13.01
N LYS A 235 -23.83 11.05 -11.91
CA LYS A 235 -24.71 11.22 -10.74
C LYS A 235 -23.94 11.40 -9.42
N GLY A 236 -22.62 11.46 -9.46
CA GLY A 236 -21.80 11.55 -8.26
C GLY A 236 -22.08 10.41 -7.28
N PHE A 237 -22.14 10.73 -6.00
CA PHE A 237 -22.39 9.78 -4.92
C PHE A 237 -23.61 8.88 -5.17
N ASP A 238 -24.70 9.44 -5.68
CA ASP A 238 -25.94 8.70 -5.92
C ASP A 238 -25.80 7.66 -7.05
N GLY A 239 -24.83 7.82 -7.95
CA GLY A 239 -24.54 6.87 -9.03
C GLY A 239 -24.01 5.52 -8.53
N PHE A 240 -23.39 5.47 -7.34
CA PHE A 240 -22.90 4.25 -6.72
C PHE A 240 -23.73 3.82 -5.51
N TYR A 241 -23.99 4.74 -4.58
CA TYR A 241 -24.56 4.43 -3.26
C TYR A 241 -26.09 4.41 -3.23
N LYS A 242 -26.73 4.84 -4.33
CA LYS A 242 -28.17 4.80 -4.53
C LYS A 242 -28.52 4.29 -5.93
N GLY A 243 -29.78 4.23 -6.27
CA GLY A 243 -30.24 3.91 -7.63
C GLY A 243 -29.91 2.49 -8.09
N GLU A 244 -29.46 2.37 -9.34
CA GLU A 244 -29.25 1.08 -10.02
C GLU A 244 -28.10 0.28 -9.42
N THR A 245 -26.92 0.91 -9.27
CA THR A 245 -25.71 0.24 -8.73
C THR A 245 -25.97 -0.31 -7.34
N ALA A 246 -26.51 0.52 -6.43
CA ALA A 246 -26.80 0.09 -5.05
C ALA A 246 -27.80 -1.07 -5.01
N LYS A 247 -28.86 -1.04 -5.84
CA LYS A 247 -29.83 -2.14 -5.93
C LYS A 247 -29.18 -3.47 -6.34
N LYS A 248 -28.29 -3.43 -7.34
CA LYS A 248 -27.55 -4.62 -7.80
C LYS A 248 -26.53 -5.11 -6.75
N LEU A 249 -25.80 -4.21 -6.08
CA LEU A 249 -24.91 -4.56 -4.98
C LEU A 249 -25.64 -5.29 -3.87
N LEU A 250 -26.75 -4.72 -3.38
CA LEU A 250 -27.58 -5.31 -2.33
C LEU A 250 -28.16 -6.67 -2.73
N ALA A 251 -28.64 -6.80 -3.97
CA ALA A 251 -29.16 -8.07 -4.47
C ALA A 251 -28.08 -9.15 -4.53
N GLY A 252 -26.88 -8.82 -5.04
CA GLY A 252 -25.76 -9.76 -5.13
C GLY A 252 -25.21 -10.17 -3.77
N VAL A 253 -25.07 -9.23 -2.83
CA VAL A 253 -24.66 -9.49 -1.45
C VAL A 253 -25.67 -10.41 -0.76
N LYS A 254 -26.97 -10.13 -0.89
CA LYS A 254 -28.04 -10.99 -0.35
C LYS A 254 -28.02 -12.40 -0.96
N GLN A 255 -27.83 -12.50 -2.28
CA GLN A 255 -27.73 -13.80 -2.98
C GLN A 255 -26.52 -14.62 -2.48
N ALA A 256 -25.44 -13.95 -2.12
CA ALA A 256 -24.24 -14.57 -1.54
C ALA A 256 -24.32 -14.78 -0.01
N GLY A 257 -25.49 -14.56 0.61
CA GLY A 257 -25.75 -14.79 2.03
C GLY A 257 -25.44 -13.61 2.97
N GLY A 258 -24.95 -12.47 2.45
CA GLY A 258 -24.69 -11.27 3.25
C GLY A 258 -25.96 -10.45 3.54
N GLN A 259 -25.82 -9.43 4.39
CA GLN A 259 -26.96 -8.71 4.98
C GLN A 259 -26.82 -7.18 4.92
N TRP A 260 -26.27 -6.63 3.82
CA TRP A 260 -26.21 -5.17 3.67
C TRP A 260 -27.60 -4.57 3.53
N LYS A 261 -27.77 -3.35 4.04
CA LYS A 261 -29.01 -2.56 3.92
C LYS A 261 -28.80 -1.35 3.03
N ALA A 262 -29.86 -0.90 2.37
CA ALA A 262 -29.80 0.30 1.51
C ALA A 262 -29.40 1.57 2.29
N ALA A 263 -29.78 1.66 3.56
CA ALA A 263 -29.43 2.79 4.42
C ALA A 263 -27.92 2.87 4.69
N GLU A 264 -27.24 1.74 4.80
CA GLU A 264 -25.79 1.68 5.04
C GLU A 264 -25.01 2.21 3.85
N LEU A 265 -25.37 1.80 2.63
CA LEU A 265 -24.80 2.35 1.41
C LEU A 265 -25.08 3.84 1.30
N ALA A 266 -26.33 4.26 1.39
CA ALA A 266 -26.73 5.66 1.29
C ALA A 266 -26.16 6.53 2.42
N GLY A 267 -25.88 5.94 3.56
CA GLY A 267 -25.30 6.58 4.75
C GLY A 267 -23.79 6.67 4.78
N TYR A 268 -23.07 5.98 3.89
CA TYR A 268 -21.60 6.04 3.88
C TYR A 268 -21.10 7.48 3.69
N ARG A 269 -20.04 7.85 4.40
CA ARG A 269 -19.38 9.17 4.27
C ARG A 269 -17.88 9.00 4.41
N VAL A 270 -17.13 9.67 3.55
CA VAL A 270 -15.69 9.92 3.74
C VAL A 270 -15.52 10.79 4.99
N LYS A 271 -14.45 10.58 5.74
CA LYS A 271 -14.09 11.44 6.87
C LYS A 271 -12.82 12.21 6.57
N GLU A 272 -12.88 13.52 6.77
CA GLU A 272 -11.66 14.32 6.83
C GLU A 272 -11.03 14.15 8.21
N ARG A 273 -9.75 13.77 8.23
CA ARG A 273 -8.96 13.63 9.45
C ARG A 273 -7.73 14.52 9.41
N THR A 274 -7.30 14.99 10.56
CA THR A 274 -6.01 15.69 10.70
C THR A 274 -4.90 14.66 10.59
N PRO A 275 -3.96 14.78 9.62
CA PRO A 275 -2.82 13.89 9.53
C PRO A 275 -1.94 13.94 10.78
N ILE A 276 -1.22 12.86 11.05
CA ILE A 276 -0.14 12.85 12.04
C ILE A 276 1.06 13.58 11.43
N GLN A 277 1.60 14.54 12.20
CA GLN A 277 2.80 15.29 11.83
C GLN A 277 3.84 15.23 12.94
N PHE A 278 5.08 15.01 12.57
CA PHE A 278 6.22 15.01 13.48
C PHE A 278 7.52 15.31 12.73
N ASP A 279 8.55 15.74 13.46
CA ASP A 279 9.86 16.01 12.90
C ASP A 279 10.80 14.82 13.13
N TYR A 280 11.63 14.52 12.12
CA TYR A 280 12.70 13.54 12.17
C TYR A 280 13.92 14.04 11.41
N ARG A 281 15.03 14.34 12.09
CA ARG A 281 16.32 14.75 11.50
C ARG A 281 16.23 15.85 10.43
N GLY A 282 15.40 16.87 10.68
CA GLY A 282 15.20 17.97 9.74
C GLY A 282 14.13 17.73 8.67
N TRP A 283 13.52 16.55 8.65
CA TRP A 283 12.35 16.24 7.84
C TRP A 283 11.08 16.44 8.65
N LYS A 284 10.11 17.16 8.09
CA LYS A 284 8.72 17.14 8.53
C LYS A 284 8.05 15.94 7.88
N ILE A 285 7.58 15.00 8.67
CA ILE A 285 6.83 13.82 8.22
C ILE A 285 5.34 14.07 8.44
N THR A 286 4.54 13.90 7.40
CA THR A 286 3.07 13.97 7.45
C THR A 286 2.51 12.65 6.95
N THR A 287 1.66 11.97 7.74
CA THR A 287 1.22 10.61 7.43
C THR A 287 -0.15 10.28 8.02
N ALA A 288 -0.64 9.07 7.76
CA ALA A 288 -2.00 8.63 8.06
C ALA A 288 -2.30 8.54 9.57
N PRO A 289 -3.37 9.17 10.05
CA PRO A 289 -3.88 8.98 11.40
C PRO A 289 -4.74 7.71 11.50
N PRO A 290 -5.15 7.27 12.70
CA PRO A 290 -6.18 6.23 12.87
C PRO A 290 -7.47 6.55 12.08
N PRO A 291 -8.12 5.52 11.50
CA PRO A 291 -7.95 4.09 11.72
C PRO A 291 -6.78 3.45 10.94
N SER A 292 -5.83 4.19 10.40
CA SER A 292 -4.55 3.62 10.04
C SER A 292 -3.62 3.56 11.26
N SER A 293 -2.93 2.45 11.43
CA SER A 293 -1.88 2.29 12.44
C SER A 293 -0.54 2.91 12.00
N GLY A 294 -0.43 3.21 10.70
CA GLY A 294 0.85 3.54 10.08
C GLY A 294 1.53 4.77 10.65
N GLY A 295 0.81 5.86 10.79
CA GLY A 295 1.43 7.11 11.27
C GLY A 295 1.91 7.05 12.70
N ILE A 296 1.15 6.39 13.60
CA ILE A 296 1.57 6.19 14.99
C ILE A 296 2.81 5.30 15.04
N ALA A 297 2.80 4.18 14.30
CA ALA A 297 3.94 3.27 14.28
C ALA A 297 5.20 3.91 13.67
N LEU A 298 5.06 4.68 12.57
CA LEU A 298 6.18 5.44 11.98
C LEU A 298 6.76 6.46 12.97
N ALA A 299 5.90 7.25 13.63
CA ALA A 299 6.35 8.23 14.62
C ALA A 299 7.12 7.55 15.75
N ALA A 300 6.59 6.45 16.30
CA ALA A 300 7.26 5.69 17.36
C ALA A 300 8.62 5.16 16.90
N MET A 301 8.69 4.49 15.74
CA MET A 301 9.94 3.91 15.22
C MET A 301 10.99 4.98 14.94
N LEU A 302 10.65 6.03 14.20
CA LEU A 302 11.59 7.09 13.83
C LEU A 302 12.10 7.85 15.07
N GLN A 303 11.22 8.16 16.02
CA GLN A 303 11.62 8.82 17.27
C GLN A 303 12.47 7.92 18.18
N ILE A 304 12.22 6.60 18.20
CA ILE A 304 13.13 5.64 18.84
C ILE A 304 14.51 5.70 18.18
N LEU A 305 14.57 5.66 16.85
CA LEU A 305 15.80 5.65 16.07
C LEU A 305 16.56 6.98 16.10
N GLU A 306 15.90 8.11 16.38
CA GLU A 306 16.53 9.43 16.50
C GLU A 306 17.67 9.47 17.55
N GLY A 307 17.66 8.52 18.48
CA GLY A 307 18.69 8.41 19.52
C GLY A 307 20.06 7.90 19.06
N TRP A 308 20.16 7.36 17.85
CA TRP A 308 21.40 6.83 17.30
C TRP A 308 21.74 7.46 15.94
N ASP A 309 23.01 7.63 15.66
CA ASP A 309 23.47 8.00 14.31
C ASP A 309 23.60 6.73 13.46
N LEU A 310 22.49 6.36 12.82
CA LEU A 310 22.41 5.10 12.04
C LEU A 310 23.44 5.01 10.92
N ASN A 311 23.93 6.15 10.40
CA ASN A 311 24.91 6.20 9.30
C ASN A 311 26.33 5.85 9.78
N LYS A 312 26.59 5.89 11.09
CA LYS A 312 27.86 5.49 11.69
C LYS A 312 27.91 4.06 12.18
N LEU A 313 26.78 3.36 12.15
CA LEU A 313 26.70 1.96 12.58
C LEU A 313 27.01 1.03 11.40
N ASP A 314 27.59 -0.11 11.72
CA ASP A 314 27.65 -1.23 10.77
C ASP A 314 26.24 -1.77 10.48
N ASP A 315 26.13 -2.62 9.44
CA ASP A 315 24.84 -3.12 8.97
C ASP A 315 24.12 -3.99 10.01
N VAL A 316 24.87 -4.71 10.85
CA VAL A 316 24.30 -5.58 11.90
C VAL A 316 23.61 -4.73 12.97
N HIS A 317 24.31 -3.77 13.56
CA HIS A 317 23.77 -2.92 14.62
C HIS A 317 22.68 -1.98 14.09
N ARG A 318 22.84 -1.45 12.88
CA ARG A 318 21.80 -0.63 12.22
C ARG A 318 20.51 -1.44 12.06
N THR A 319 20.59 -2.63 11.47
CA THR A 319 19.42 -3.50 11.25
C THR A 319 18.80 -3.93 12.58
N HIS A 320 19.62 -4.33 13.55
CA HIS A 320 19.14 -4.68 14.88
C HIS A 320 18.30 -3.56 15.52
N LEU A 321 18.79 -2.33 15.54
CA LEU A 321 18.07 -1.22 16.15
C LEU A 321 16.78 -0.87 15.39
N VAL A 322 16.79 -0.95 14.06
CA VAL A 322 15.59 -0.77 13.24
C VAL A 322 14.55 -1.84 13.58
N VAL A 323 14.95 -3.12 13.67
CA VAL A 323 14.08 -4.25 14.05
C VAL A 323 13.53 -4.09 15.46
N GLU A 324 14.35 -3.67 16.41
CA GLU A 324 13.92 -3.42 17.80
C GLU A 324 12.88 -2.28 17.88
N SER A 325 13.01 -1.26 17.03
CA SER A 325 11.99 -0.21 16.93
C SER A 325 10.68 -0.74 16.33
N MET A 326 10.75 -1.59 15.28
CA MET A 326 9.60 -2.25 14.67
C MET A 326 8.86 -3.12 15.70
N ARG A 327 9.59 -3.97 16.44
CA ARG A 327 9.05 -4.85 17.48
C ARG A 327 8.17 -4.10 18.49
N ARG A 328 8.63 -2.95 18.97
CA ARG A 328 7.90 -2.13 19.95
C ARG A 328 6.69 -1.44 19.36
N ALA A 329 6.82 -0.86 18.17
CA ALA A 329 5.73 -0.18 17.49
C ALA A 329 4.57 -1.14 17.15
N TYR A 330 4.88 -2.36 16.68
CA TYR A 330 3.85 -3.36 16.37
C TYR A 330 3.18 -3.96 17.61
N ARG A 331 3.92 -4.08 18.72
CA ARG A 331 3.31 -4.44 20.01
C ARG A 331 2.26 -3.40 20.41
N ASP A 332 2.58 -2.12 20.33
CA ASP A 332 1.65 -1.04 20.70
C ASP A 332 0.46 -0.97 19.72
N ARG A 333 0.72 -1.17 18.42
CA ARG A 333 -0.32 -1.32 17.40
C ARG A 333 -1.39 -2.34 17.80
N THR A 334 -0.94 -3.47 18.27
CA THR A 334 -1.80 -4.62 18.59
C THR A 334 -2.76 -4.33 19.74
N PHE A 335 -2.32 -3.61 20.77
CA PHE A 335 -3.11 -3.39 21.98
C PHE A 335 -3.94 -2.11 21.96
N PHE A 336 -3.46 -1.05 21.32
CA PHE A 336 -4.01 0.29 21.50
C PHE A 336 -4.75 0.86 20.28
N LEU A 337 -4.56 0.28 19.06
CA LEU A 337 -5.04 0.93 17.86
C LEU A 337 -6.35 0.33 17.35
N GLY A 338 -7.21 1.22 16.85
CA GLY A 338 -8.51 0.93 16.26
C GLY A 338 -9.12 2.20 15.66
N ASP A 339 -10.41 2.15 15.35
CA ASP A 339 -11.15 3.32 14.86
C ASP A 339 -11.35 4.34 15.98
N PRO A 340 -10.80 5.58 15.87
CA PRO A 340 -10.86 6.58 16.91
C PRO A 340 -12.28 7.13 17.16
N ASP A 341 -13.23 6.84 16.26
CA ASP A 341 -14.63 7.20 16.44
C ASP A 341 -15.37 6.22 17.38
N PHE A 342 -14.73 5.10 17.72
CA PHE A 342 -15.30 4.02 18.54
C PHE A 342 -14.48 3.66 19.77
N VAL A 343 -13.18 3.99 19.77
CA VAL A 343 -12.25 3.70 20.87
C VAL A 343 -11.33 4.88 21.13
N ASP A 344 -10.94 5.07 22.38
CA ASP A 344 -9.93 6.06 22.74
C ASP A 344 -8.54 5.54 22.38
N VAL A 345 -7.96 6.09 21.31
CA VAL A 345 -6.61 5.80 20.86
C VAL A 345 -5.66 6.80 21.52
N PRO A 346 -4.70 6.36 22.36
CA PRO A 346 -3.80 7.28 23.09
C PRO A 346 -2.71 7.86 22.16
N GLN A 347 -3.14 8.41 21.00
CA GLN A 347 -2.28 8.90 19.93
C GLN A 347 -1.21 9.85 20.46
N ARG A 348 -1.61 10.84 21.30
CA ARG A 348 -0.68 11.85 21.84
C ARG A 348 0.46 11.24 22.66
N VAL A 349 0.19 10.15 23.37
CA VAL A 349 1.22 9.43 24.14
C VAL A 349 2.11 8.64 23.19
N LEU A 350 1.51 7.82 22.33
CA LEU A 350 2.24 6.90 21.44
C LEU A 350 3.12 7.63 20.39
N THR A 351 2.82 8.89 20.08
CA THR A 351 3.63 9.71 19.17
C THR A 351 4.52 10.72 19.90
N SER A 352 4.65 10.64 21.23
CA SER A 352 5.50 11.56 21.98
C SER A 352 6.95 11.12 22.04
N LYS A 353 7.87 12.09 22.03
CA LYS A 353 9.32 11.84 22.17
C LYS A 353 9.66 11.20 23.52
N ASP A 354 8.95 11.57 24.59
CA ASP A 354 9.16 11.00 25.93
C ASP A 354 8.84 9.51 25.96
N TYR A 355 7.71 9.11 25.35
CA TYR A 355 7.35 7.70 25.23
C TYR A 355 8.37 6.92 24.40
N ALA A 356 8.77 7.46 23.25
CA ALA A 356 9.79 6.85 22.40
C ALA A 356 11.16 6.74 23.14
N GLN A 357 11.53 7.73 23.94
CA GLN A 357 12.73 7.67 24.78
C GLN A 357 12.64 6.53 25.82
N GLY A 358 11.47 6.38 26.44
CA GLY A 358 11.21 5.26 27.36
C GLY A 358 11.35 3.91 26.67
N LEU A 359 10.77 3.74 25.49
CA LEU A 359 10.93 2.52 24.69
C LEU A 359 12.38 2.28 24.27
N ARG A 360 13.10 3.32 23.82
CA ARG A 360 14.52 3.25 23.48
C ARG A 360 15.38 2.76 24.63
N ALA A 361 15.14 3.21 25.85
CA ALA A 361 15.87 2.79 27.04
C ALA A 361 15.72 1.30 27.35
N THR A 362 14.73 0.62 26.78
CA THR A 362 14.55 -0.84 26.92
C THR A 362 15.28 -1.65 25.84
N ILE A 363 15.94 -1.01 24.89
CA ILE A 363 16.68 -1.68 23.81
C ILE A 363 18.12 -1.95 24.29
N ASN A 364 18.53 -3.21 24.23
CA ASN A 364 19.94 -3.56 24.37
C ASN A 364 20.59 -3.45 22.97
N PRO A 365 21.63 -2.64 22.77
CA PRO A 365 22.21 -2.43 21.43
C PRO A 365 22.90 -3.66 20.86
N ASP A 366 23.26 -4.64 21.71
CA ASP A 366 24.05 -5.83 21.33
C ASP A 366 23.27 -7.13 21.43
N LYS A 367 21.97 -7.08 21.80
CA LYS A 367 21.16 -8.29 22.01
C LYS A 367 19.69 -8.07 21.68
N ALA A 368 19.12 -8.98 20.89
CA ALA A 368 17.71 -8.98 20.55
C ALA A 368 16.81 -9.12 21.80
N THR A 369 15.72 -8.35 21.84
CA THR A 369 14.68 -8.49 22.86
C THR A 369 13.74 -9.61 22.43
N PRO A 370 13.60 -10.73 23.18
CA PRO A 370 12.58 -11.73 22.90
C PRO A 370 11.17 -11.12 22.94
N SER A 371 10.35 -11.39 21.94
CA SER A 371 9.01 -10.80 21.80
C SER A 371 8.05 -11.20 22.91
N ASP A 372 8.23 -12.37 23.54
CA ASP A 372 7.46 -12.86 24.68
C ASP A 372 7.66 -12.01 25.94
N LEU A 373 8.83 -11.41 26.11
CA LEU A 373 9.07 -10.44 27.20
C LEU A 373 8.25 -9.16 27.05
N LEU A 374 7.72 -8.89 25.84
CA LEU A 374 6.84 -7.78 25.56
C LEU A 374 5.35 -8.17 25.59
N SER A 375 5.00 -9.35 26.09
CA SER A 375 3.67 -9.97 26.26
C SER A 375 2.89 -10.29 24.98
N GLY A 376 2.51 -11.55 24.74
CA GLY A 376 1.63 -12.06 23.67
C GLY A 376 2.01 -13.47 23.16
N ASN A 377 1.05 -14.15 22.50
CA ASN A 377 1.21 -15.52 21.97
C ASN A 377 0.83 -15.57 20.48
N PRO A 378 1.59 -16.20 19.56
CA PRO A 378 1.39 -16.08 18.10
C PRO A 378 0.92 -17.33 17.37
N THR A 379 0.40 -17.13 16.12
CA THR A 379 0.34 -18.11 15.03
C THR A 379 0.39 -17.38 13.68
N PRO A 380 1.18 -17.78 12.67
CA PRO A 380 1.34 -17.04 11.41
C PRO A 380 0.39 -17.49 10.29
N LEU A 381 0.03 -16.58 9.38
CA LEU A 381 -0.60 -16.81 8.07
C LEU A 381 -0.17 -15.72 7.07
N GLU A 382 -0.22 -16.00 5.76
CA GLU A 382 0.33 -15.16 4.68
C GLU A 382 -0.71 -14.81 3.63
N ASP A 383 -0.71 -13.57 3.10
CA ASP A 383 -0.91 -13.04 1.72
C ASP A 383 -1.36 -11.58 1.74
N ASP A 384 -0.64 -10.69 0.99
CA ASP A 384 -0.79 -9.23 1.07
C ASP A 384 -1.15 -8.63 -0.29
N GLU A 385 -2.22 -7.79 -0.41
CA GLU A 385 -2.49 -7.03 -1.62
C GLU A 385 -3.14 -5.66 -1.35
N THR A 386 -2.60 -4.64 -2.03
CA THR A 386 -2.97 -3.22 -1.95
C THR A 386 -2.32 -2.53 -3.14
N THR A 387 -2.64 -1.27 -3.43
CA THR A 387 -1.87 -0.44 -4.36
C THR A 387 -1.65 0.96 -3.81
N HIS A 388 -0.59 1.62 -4.28
CA HIS A 388 -0.23 3.00 -3.92
C HIS A 388 0.07 3.84 -5.14
N PHE A 389 -0.18 5.14 -5.04
CA PHE A 389 0.31 6.14 -5.99
C PHE A 389 0.70 7.45 -5.30
N SER A 390 1.66 8.14 -5.93
CA SER A 390 2.23 9.41 -5.49
C SER A 390 2.16 10.45 -6.61
N ILE A 391 1.75 11.68 -6.30
CA ILE A 391 1.59 12.79 -7.26
C ILE A 391 2.16 14.09 -6.67
N ILE A 392 2.88 14.86 -7.50
CA ILE A 392 3.17 16.27 -7.31
C ILE A 392 2.79 16.98 -8.61
N ASP A 393 2.01 18.07 -8.57
CA ASP A 393 1.71 18.90 -9.74
C ASP A 393 2.58 20.14 -9.84
N GLY A 394 2.45 20.89 -10.95
CA GLY A 394 3.22 22.10 -11.22
C GLY A 394 2.93 23.27 -10.28
N GLU A 395 1.90 23.21 -9.46
CA GLU A 395 1.59 24.20 -8.43
C GLU A 395 2.15 23.82 -7.06
N GLY A 396 2.64 22.57 -6.92
CA GLY A 396 3.14 22.02 -5.68
C GLY A 396 2.08 21.29 -4.86
N ASN A 397 0.83 21.11 -5.37
CA ASN A 397 -0.15 20.23 -4.73
C ASN A 397 0.37 18.80 -4.75
N ARG A 398 0.08 18.04 -3.68
CA ARG A 398 0.58 16.69 -3.50
C ARG A 398 -0.56 15.74 -3.13
N VAL A 399 -0.51 14.53 -3.67
CA VAL A 399 -1.38 13.43 -3.26
C VAL A 399 -0.54 12.18 -3.07
N GLY A 400 -0.63 11.58 -1.89
CA GLY A 400 -0.20 10.21 -1.62
C GLY A 400 -1.43 9.38 -1.28
N ALA A 401 -1.72 8.32 -2.03
CA ALA A 401 -2.90 7.53 -1.76
C ALA A 401 -2.61 6.04 -1.81
N THR A 402 -3.12 5.34 -0.79
CA THR A 402 -3.07 3.89 -0.70
C THR A 402 -4.50 3.37 -0.67
N GLN A 403 -4.85 2.48 -1.61
CA GLN A 403 -6.19 1.93 -1.78
C GLN A 403 -6.14 0.42 -1.95
N THR A 404 -7.23 -0.27 -1.57
CA THR A 404 -7.22 -1.73 -1.45
C THR A 404 -8.61 -2.34 -1.59
N VAL A 405 -8.63 -3.66 -1.81
CA VAL A 405 -9.74 -4.56 -1.55
C VAL A 405 -9.36 -5.61 -0.49
N ASN A 406 -8.25 -5.39 0.21
CA ASN A 406 -7.57 -6.19 1.24
C ASN A 406 -6.70 -7.31 0.65
N LEU A 407 -7.22 -8.50 0.42
CA LEU A 407 -6.47 -9.63 -0.15
C LEU A 407 -6.63 -9.69 -1.68
N LEU A 408 -5.81 -10.54 -2.33
CA LEU A 408 -5.91 -10.84 -3.76
C LEU A 408 -7.37 -11.06 -4.19
N TYR A 409 -7.87 -10.23 -5.11
CA TYR A 409 -9.26 -10.25 -5.57
C TYR A 409 -10.31 -10.14 -4.45
N GLY A 410 -9.97 -9.49 -3.33
CA GLY A 410 -10.88 -9.23 -2.22
C GLY A 410 -11.68 -10.46 -1.79
N SER A 411 -12.99 -10.30 -1.64
CA SER A 411 -13.92 -11.39 -1.28
C SER A 411 -14.16 -12.41 -2.40
N GLY A 412 -13.65 -12.17 -3.62
CA GLY A 412 -13.96 -12.96 -4.81
C GLY A 412 -15.36 -12.73 -5.38
N LEU A 413 -16.20 -11.90 -4.75
CA LEU A 413 -17.60 -11.66 -5.11
C LEU A 413 -17.77 -10.41 -5.98
N ILE A 414 -18.27 -10.58 -7.20
CA ILE A 414 -18.83 -9.50 -8.03
C ILE A 414 -20.35 -9.65 -8.05
N PRO A 415 -21.13 -8.74 -7.47
CA PRO A 415 -22.57 -8.66 -7.67
C PRO A 415 -22.90 -8.46 -9.15
N LYS A 416 -23.74 -9.37 -9.70
CA LYS A 416 -24.02 -9.42 -11.15
C LYS A 416 -24.50 -8.08 -11.69
N GLY A 417 -23.95 -7.64 -12.83
CA GLY A 417 -24.31 -6.43 -13.54
C GLY A 417 -23.72 -5.15 -12.95
N THR A 418 -22.76 -5.26 -12.02
CA THR A 418 -22.05 -4.10 -11.45
C THR A 418 -20.60 -4.00 -11.94
N GLY A 419 -19.95 -5.13 -12.24
CA GLY A 419 -18.51 -5.21 -12.46
C GLY A 419 -17.66 -4.88 -11.22
N VAL A 420 -18.29 -4.62 -10.06
CA VAL A 420 -17.62 -4.21 -8.82
C VAL A 420 -17.21 -5.43 -8.03
N LEU A 421 -15.91 -5.69 -7.96
CA LEU A 421 -15.33 -6.70 -7.07
C LEU A 421 -15.33 -6.15 -5.63
N LEU A 422 -15.97 -6.87 -4.71
CA LEU A 422 -16.07 -6.45 -3.32
C LEU A 422 -14.81 -6.81 -2.53
N ASN A 423 -14.48 -5.95 -1.59
CA ASN A 423 -13.40 -6.13 -0.63
C ASN A 423 -13.65 -7.31 0.33
N ASN A 424 -12.62 -7.71 1.07
CA ASN A 424 -12.73 -8.60 2.22
C ASN A 424 -12.09 -7.99 3.48
N GLU A 425 -12.33 -6.69 3.66
CA GLU A 425 -11.74 -5.87 4.72
C GLU A 425 -12.22 -6.22 6.14
N MET A 426 -13.32 -6.99 6.27
CA MET A 426 -13.78 -7.41 7.60
C MET A 426 -12.75 -8.29 8.32
N ASP A 427 -11.84 -8.97 7.59
CA ASP A 427 -10.75 -9.76 8.16
C ASP A 427 -9.73 -8.91 8.93
N ASP A 428 -9.64 -7.61 8.63
CA ASP A 428 -8.77 -6.68 9.35
C ASP A 428 -9.25 -6.34 10.77
N PHE A 429 -10.47 -6.69 11.13
CA PHE A 429 -10.89 -6.64 12.52
C PHE A 429 -10.28 -7.77 13.37
N ALA A 430 -10.20 -7.54 14.67
CA ALA A 430 -9.95 -8.61 15.64
C ALA A 430 -11.21 -9.47 15.80
N LEU A 431 -11.49 -10.34 14.80
CA LEU A 431 -12.70 -11.15 14.74
C LEU A 431 -12.79 -12.21 15.87
N LYS A 432 -11.64 -12.62 16.37
CA LYS A 432 -11.47 -13.40 17.60
C LYS A 432 -10.25 -12.84 18.33
N PRO A 433 -10.40 -12.21 19.51
CA PRO A 433 -9.27 -11.61 20.23
C PRO A 433 -8.11 -12.59 20.43
N GLY A 434 -6.91 -12.13 20.17
CA GLY A 434 -5.69 -12.95 20.27
C GLY A 434 -5.52 -13.98 19.14
N THR A 435 -6.34 -13.92 18.08
CA THR A 435 -6.16 -14.72 16.86
C THR A 435 -5.68 -13.78 15.75
N PRO A 436 -4.62 -14.15 14.99
CA PRO A 436 -4.14 -13.31 13.90
C PRO A 436 -5.12 -13.26 12.73
N ASN A 437 -5.15 -12.13 12.01
CA ASN A 437 -5.86 -12.00 10.73
C ASN A 437 -5.07 -12.68 9.59
N ALA A 438 -5.49 -12.50 8.33
CA ALA A 438 -4.80 -13.06 7.16
C ALA A 438 -3.36 -12.55 6.99
N PHE A 439 -3.03 -11.37 7.55
CA PHE A 439 -1.67 -10.82 7.54
C PHE A 439 -0.80 -11.29 8.74
N GLY A 440 -1.27 -12.23 9.53
CA GLY A 440 -0.58 -12.66 10.74
C GLY A 440 -0.56 -11.63 11.85
N VAL A 441 -1.33 -10.53 11.74
CA VAL A 441 -1.35 -9.47 12.73
C VAL A 441 -2.37 -9.76 13.81
N MET A 442 -1.90 -9.72 15.05
CA MET A 442 -2.74 -9.89 16.23
C MET A 442 -3.61 -8.65 16.45
N GLY A 443 -4.81 -8.86 16.99
CA GLY A 443 -5.72 -7.80 17.39
C GLY A 443 -6.48 -8.14 18.66
N TYR A 444 -6.91 -7.10 19.36
CA TYR A 444 -7.67 -7.19 20.60
C TYR A 444 -8.89 -6.24 20.58
N ALA A 445 -9.50 -6.00 21.73
CA ALA A 445 -10.77 -5.28 21.88
C ALA A 445 -10.82 -3.90 21.19
N ALA A 446 -9.70 -3.18 21.10
CA ALA A 446 -9.65 -1.90 20.40
C ALA A 446 -10.07 -2.00 18.94
N ASN A 447 -9.75 -3.12 18.28
CA ASN A 447 -10.10 -3.40 16.88
C ASN A 447 -11.20 -4.46 16.71
N ALA A 448 -12.02 -4.75 17.73
CA ALA A 448 -13.17 -5.63 17.60
C ALA A 448 -14.23 -5.05 16.66
N PRO A 449 -14.95 -5.86 15.86
CA PRO A 449 -15.97 -5.39 14.93
C PRO A 449 -17.18 -4.81 15.67
N LYS A 450 -17.69 -3.69 15.14
CA LYS A 450 -18.97 -3.08 15.57
C LYS A 450 -19.67 -2.48 14.35
N PRO A 451 -21.01 -2.43 14.30
CA PRO A 451 -21.75 -1.77 13.24
C PRO A 451 -21.24 -0.36 12.95
N GLY A 452 -20.96 -0.05 11.69
CA GLY A 452 -20.48 1.24 11.23
C GLY A 452 -19.01 1.58 11.55
N LYS A 453 -18.31 0.74 12.31
CA LYS A 453 -16.89 0.90 12.65
C LYS A 453 -16.01 0.61 11.44
N ARG A 454 -14.90 1.33 11.32
CA ARG A 454 -13.82 1.06 10.36
C ARG A 454 -12.79 0.10 10.98
N MET A 455 -12.37 -0.89 10.22
CA MET A 455 -11.30 -1.80 10.62
C MET A 455 -9.94 -1.11 10.59
N LEU A 456 -9.06 -1.50 11.52
CA LEU A 456 -7.69 -1.00 11.59
C LEU A 456 -6.94 -1.31 10.28
N SER A 457 -6.21 -0.33 9.77
CA SER A 457 -5.42 -0.43 8.54
C SER A 457 -3.93 -0.30 8.81
N SER A 458 -3.10 -0.79 7.88
CA SER A 458 -1.67 -0.49 7.81
C SER A 458 -1.30 0.44 6.65
N MET A 459 -2.25 0.91 5.85
CA MET A 459 -2.01 1.82 4.74
C MET A 459 -1.41 3.14 5.24
N THR A 460 -0.26 3.53 4.70
CA THR A 460 0.57 4.61 5.25
C THR A 460 1.07 5.56 4.16
N PRO A 461 0.17 6.23 3.40
CA PRO A 461 0.61 7.29 2.51
C PRO A 461 1.32 8.38 3.32
N THR A 462 2.49 8.83 2.84
CA THR A 462 3.38 9.69 3.61
C THR A 462 3.97 10.80 2.76
N PHE A 463 4.06 12.01 3.33
CA PHE A 463 4.89 13.10 2.84
C PHE A 463 6.13 13.26 3.71
N MET A 464 7.26 13.52 3.08
CA MET A 464 8.47 14.02 3.71
C MET A 464 8.78 15.40 3.14
N GLU A 465 9.04 16.39 3.99
CA GLU A 465 9.37 17.73 3.55
C GLU A 465 10.53 18.31 4.37
N SER A 466 11.47 18.92 3.66
CA SER A 466 12.52 19.74 4.24
C SER A 466 12.53 21.12 3.57
N ALA A 467 13.46 21.99 3.96
CA ALA A 467 13.66 23.26 3.27
C ALA A 467 13.94 23.07 1.76
N ASP A 468 14.59 21.97 1.40
CA ASP A 468 15.12 21.74 0.07
C ASP A 468 14.34 20.74 -0.76
N LYS A 469 13.54 19.89 -0.14
CA LYS A 469 12.86 18.77 -0.82
C LYS A 469 11.42 18.61 -0.39
N ALA A 470 10.58 18.15 -1.30
CA ALA A 470 9.25 17.62 -1.02
C ALA A 470 9.09 16.25 -1.67
N ILE A 471 8.69 15.26 -0.90
CA ILE A 471 8.61 13.86 -1.30
C ILE A 471 7.24 13.31 -0.94
N VAL A 472 6.68 12.50 -1.84
CA VAL A 472 5.49 11.67 -1.60
C VAL A 472 5.89 10.23 -1.77
N LEU A 473 5.58 9.37 -0.81
CA LEU A 473 5.91 7.94 -0.89
C LEU A 473 4.86 7.07 -0.21
N GLY A 474 4.81 5.83 -0.65
CA GLY A 474 4.04 4.76 -0.04
C GLY A 474 4.11 3.47 -0.86
N THR A 475 3.50 2.41 -0.34
CA THR A 475 3.59 1.06 -0.91
C THR A 475 2.37 0.25 -0.51
N PRO A 476 1.95 -0.77 -1.29
CA PRO A 476 1.16 -1.89 -0.80
C PRO A 476 2.00 -2.85 0.06
N GLY A 477 1.36 -3.89 0.64
CA GLY A 477 2.07 -4.96 1.33
C GLY A 477 1.52 -5.28 2.73
N GLY A 478 0.22 -5.12 2.95
CA GLY A 478 -0.48 -5.45 4.21
C GLY A 478 0.21 -4.88 5.44
N SER A 479 0.53 -5.71 6.41
CA SER A 479 1.24 -5.29 7.62
C SER A 479 2.62 -4.70 7.35
N ARG A 480 3.32 -5.15 6.29
CA ARG A 480 4.67 -4.70 5.90
C ARG A 480 4.71 -3.28 5.35
N ILE A 481 3.56 -2.70 4.96
CA ILE A 481 3.49 -1.32 4.45
C ILE A 481 4.26 -0.35 5.34
N ILE A 482 4.03 -0.42 6.64
CA ILE A 482 4.60 0.53 7.61
C ILE A 482 6.13 0.44 7.64
N THR A 483 6.67 -0.77 7.68
CA THR A 483 8.12 -0.99 7.74
C THR A 483 8.81 -0.70 6.41
N MET A 484 8.14 -0.94 5.29
CA MET A 484 8.67 -0.56 3.98
C MET A 484 8.69 0.96 3.78
N VAL A 485 7.67 1.68 4.26
CA VAL A 485 7.69 3.15 4.29
C VAL A 485 8.78 3.66 5.23
N LEU A 486 8.98 3.03 6.40
CA LEU A 486 10.10 3.34 7.29
C LEU A 486 11.45 3.21 6.56
N LEU A 487 11.70 2.09 5.87
CA LEU A 487 12.95 1.88 5.11
C LEU A 487 13.11 2.93 3.99
N GLY A 488 12.01 3.30 3.32
CA GLY A 488 12.02 4.38 2.33
C GLY A 488 12.41 5.73 2.93
N ILE A 489 11.87 6.09 4.11
CA ILE A 489 12.23 7.32 4.84
C ILE A 489 13.71 7.30 5.23
N LEU A 490 14.20 6.18 5.75
CA LEU A 490 15.61 6.03 6.11
C LEU A 490 16.54 6.09 4.89
N GLY A 491 16.09 5.58 3.73
CA GLY A 491 16.80 5.69 2.46
C GLY A 491 16.94 7.14 1.99
N TYR A 492 15.86 7.93 2.06
CA TYR A 492 15.91 9.36 1.75
C TYR A 492 16.77 10.15 2.75
N ASP A 493 16.70 9.83 4.04
CA ASP A 493 17.56 10.43 5.09
C ASP A 493 19.05 10.12 4.85
N ALA A 494 19.35 8.96 4.27
CA ALA A 494 20.69 8.57 3.84
C ALA A 494 21.12 9.19 2.49
N GLY A 495 20.26 9.96 1.82
CA GLY A 495 20.57 10.68 0.58
C GLY A 495 20.32 9.90 -0.71
N LEU A 496 19.59 8.78 -0.67
CA LEU A 496 19.21 8.04 -1.86
C LEU A 496 18.17 8.82 -2.69
N ASP A 497 18.19 8.64 -3.99
CA ASP A 497 17.19 9.20 -4.92
C ASP A 497 15.90 8.35 -4.95
N ALA A 498 14.86 8.86 -5.62
CA ALA A 498 13.55 8.22 -5.69
C ALA A 498 13.59 6.80 -6.28
N GLN A 499 14.41 6.54 -7.31
CA GLN A 499 14.51 5.23 -7.93
C GLN A 499 15.25 4.23 -7.01
N ALA A 500 16.34 4.66 -6.39
CA ALA A 500 17.10 3.85 -5.44
C ALA A 500 16.24 3.48 -4.21
N VAL A 501 15.47 4.45 -3.68
CA VAL A 501 14.54 4.20 -2.56
C VAL A 501 13.47 3.18 -2.95
N SER A 502 12.90 3.26 -4.16
CA SER A 502 11.88 2.28 -4.61
C SER A 502 12.44 0.86 -4.75
N ALA A 503 13.73 0.73 -5.05
CA ALA A 503 14.43 -0.53 -5.26
C ALA A 503 15.09 -1.11 -4.00
N LEU A 504 15.07 -0.41 -2.85
CA LEU A 504 15.73 -0.87 -1.62
C LEU A 504 15.33 -2.31 -1.27
N PRO A 505 16.29 -3.17 -0.90
CA PRO A 505 16.01 -4.45 -0.28
C PRO A 505 15.25 -4.28 1.03
N ARG A 506 14.33 -5.19 1.31
CA ARG A 506 13.36 -5.02 2.40
C ARG A 506 13.44 -6.11 3.44
N TYR A 507 13.17 -5.71 4.68
CA TYR A 507 12.99 -6.59 5.82
C TYR A 507 11.92 -6.04 6.74
N HIS A 508 11.33 -6.94 7.54
CA HIS A 508 10.16 -6.66 8.35
C HIS A 508 10.19 -7.42 9.67
N HIS A 509 9.67 -6.80 10.71
CA HIS A 509 9.36 -7.44 11.98
C HIS A 509 8.05 -6.85 12.52
N GLN A 510 7.10 -7.69 12.91
CA GLN A 510 5.78 -7.23 13.39
C GLN A 510 5.47 -7.66 14.82
N TRP A 511 6.49 -7.72 15.66
CA TRP A 511 6.46 -8.21 17.04
C TRP A 511 6.20 -9.72 17.11
N LEU A 512 5.11 -10.22 16.57
CA LEU A 512 4.77 -11.63 16.46
C LEU A 512 4.31 -11.95 15.02
N PRO A 513 4.84 -13.07 14.43
CA PRO A 513 5.84 -13.98 15.00
C PRO A 513 7.16 -13.26 15.26
N ASP A 514 7.96 -13.76 16.24
CA ASP A 514 9.25 -13.19 16.61
C ASP A 514 10.35 -13.62 15.61
N VAL A 515 10.28 -13.05 14.43
CA VAL A 515 11.16 -13.36 13.30
C VAL A 515 11.37 -12.13 12.42
N ILE A 516 12.58 -11.91 11.94
CA ILE A 516 12.86 -10.95 10.87
C ILE A 516 12.56 -11.66 9.55
N ASP A 517 11.48 -11.25 8.89
CA ASP A 517 11.19 -11.65 7.51
C ASP A 517 11.93 -10.71 6.55
N ALA A 518 12.64 -11.26 5.56
CA ALA A 518 13.52 -10.46 4.71
C ALA A 518 13.57 -10.99 3.28
N GLU A 519 13.84 -10.09 2.32
CA GLU A 519 14.17 -10.48 0.95
C GLU A 519 15.54 -11.16 0.87
N THR A 520 15.75 -11.92 -0.21
CA THR A 520 17.02 -12.67 -0.44
C THR A 520 18.25 -11.77 -0.33
N ASP A 521 18.16 -10.55 -0.85
CA ASP A 521 19.26 -9.61 -0.95
C ASP A 521 19.24 -8.54 0.17
N ALA A 522 18.38 -8.71 1.18
CA ALA A 522 18.26 -7.73 2.27
C ALA A 522 19.50 -7.70 3.16
N PHE A 523 20.17 -8.83 3.32
CA PHE A 523 21.34 -8.96 4.18
C PHE A 523 22.49 -9.68 3.48
N SER A 524 23.71 -9.20 3.72
CA SER A 524 24.90 -9.99 3.42
C SER A 524 24.96 -11.24 4.32
N PRO A 525 25.64 -12.31 3.93
CA PRO A 525 25.82 -13.47 4.81
C PRO A 525 26.46 -13.14 6.17
N GLN A 526 27.30 -12.11 6.19
CA GLN A 526 27.92 -11.62 7.42
C GLN A 526 26.91 -10.91 8.31
N THR A 527 26.05 -10.05 7.72
CA THR A 527 24.98 -9.34 8.44
C THR A 527 23.99 -10.35 9.02
N ALA A 528 23.55 -11.34 8.24
CA ALA A 528 22.64 -12.38 8.70
C ALA A 528 23.20 -13.12 9.94
N LYS A 529 24.45 -13.61 9.86
CA LYS A 529 25.13 -14.27 11.00
C LYS A 529 25.27 -13.35 12.22
N GLY A 530 25.53 -12.06 12.00
CA GLY A 530 25.62 -11.09 13.09
C GLY A 530 24.27 -10.91 13.80
N LEU A 531 23.18 -10.83 13.06
CA LEU A 531 21.82 -10.73 13.61
C LEU A 531 21.42 -12.00 14.38
N GLU A 532 21.74 -13.19 13.85
CA GLU A 532 21.52 -14.46 14.56
C GLU A 532 22.35 -14.54 15.85
N ALA A 533 23.60 -14.07 15.83
CA ALA A 533 24.46 -14.02 17.02
C ALA A 533 23.92 -13.07 18.09
N MET A 534 23.20 -12.00 17.71
CA MET A 534 22.46 -11.14 18.62
C MET A 534 21.19 -11.79 19.18
N GLY A 535 20.75 -12.92 18.63
CA GLY A 535 19.55 -13.66 19.05
C GLY A 535 18.30 -13.41 18.20
N HIS A 536 18.42 -12.79 17.03
CA HIS A 536 17.31 -12.70 16.09
C HIS A 536 17.10 -14.02 15.36
N ALA A 537 15.83 -14.42 15.16
CA ALA A 537 15.47 -15.43 14.18
C ALA A 537 15.27 -14.75 12.81
N LEU A 538 15.77 -15.38 11.75
CA LEU A 538 15.64 -14.91 10.37
C LEU A 538 14.75 -15.86 9.57
N LYS A 539 13.90 -15.30 8.70
CA LYS A 539 13.17 -16.03 7.66
C LYS A 539 13.58 -15.45 6.31
N LEU A 540 14.42 -16.19 5.60
CA LEU A 540 14.89 -15.85 4.25
C LEU A 540 14.15 -16.70 3.20
N PRO A 541 13.99 -16.20 1.95
CA PRO A 541 13.41 -16.99 0.86
C PRO A 541 14.20 -18.29 0.65
N GLY A 542 13.51 -19.43 0.72
CA GLY A 542 14.12 -20.77 0.63
C GLY A 542 14.13 -21.56 1.94
N ASP A 543 13.92 -20.94 3.09
CA ASP A 543 13.93 -21.60 4.41
C ASP A 543 12.60 -22.30 4.75
N THR A 544 11.68 -22.46 3.81
CA THR A 544 10.40 -23.14 4.07
C THR A 544 10.57 -24.64 4.09
N ALA A 545 10.56 -25.24 5.27
CA ALA A 545 10.54 -26.70 5.50
C ALA A 545 9.25 -27.39 5.01
N GLU A 546 8.28 -26.65 4.55
CA GLU A 546 7.04 -27.13 3.92
C GLU A 546 6.74 -26.22 2.74
N GLY A 547 6.91 -26.68 1.51
CA GLY A 547 6.40 -26.23 0.20
C GLY A 547 5.60 -24.92 0.06
N GLY A 548 5.70 -24.04 1.00
CA GLY A 548 5.08 -22.71 1.06
C GLY A 548 5.84 -21.75 0.15
N ARG A 549 5.19 -21.34 -0.88
CA ARG A 549 5.63 -20.47 -1.96
C ARG A 549 6.25 -19.19 -1.40
N GLY A 550 7.60 -19.09 -1.44
CA GLY A 550 8.30 -17.83 -1.29
C GLY A 550 7.82 -16.88 -2.39
N SER A 551 6.80 -16.10 -2.11
CA SER A 551 6.26 -15.18 -3.10
C SER A 551 7.03 -13.88 -3.02
N SER A 552 7.68 -13.53 -4.13
CA SER A 552 8.21 -12.18 -4.42
C SER A 552 7.14 -11.07 -4.34
N HIS A 553 5.88 -11.41 -4.04
CA HIS A 553 4.73 -10.53 -4.05
C HIS A 553 4.45 -9.83 -2.73
N VAL A 554 5.02 -10.33 -1.63
CA VAL A 554 4.79 -9.82 -0.26
C VAL A 554 5.50 -8.50 0.02
N TRP A 555 6.51 -8.15 -0.81
CA TRP A 555 7.40 -7.02 -0.54
C TRP A 555 6.93 -5.71 -1.17
N GLY A 556 5.65 -5.61 -1.49
CA GLY A 556 5.03 -4.38 -1.91
C GLY A 556 5.41 -3.91 -3.32
N ASN A 557 5.16 -2.64 -3.56
CA ASN A 557 5.31 -1.95 -4.83
C ASN A 557 5.44 -0.46 -4.52
N LEU A 558 6.60 -0.05 -3.99
CA LEU A 558 6.83 1.33 -3.53
C LEU A 558 6.79 2.28 -4.72
N GLN A 559 5.94 3.30 -4.61
CA GLN A 559 5.80 4.37 -5.57
C GLN A 559 6.14 5.69 -4.89
N THR A 560 7.05 6.46 -5.46
CA THR A 560 7.50 7.72 -4.87
C THR A 560 7.76 8.78 -5.92
N VAL A 561 7.53 10.03 -5.57
CA VAL A 561 7.91 11.21 -6.35
C VAL A 561 8.61 12.22 -5.45
N GLU A 562 9.59 12.90 -6.00
CA GLU A 562 10.45 13.87 -5.31
C GLU A 562 10.54 15.16 -6.11
N TRP A 563 10.45 16.27 -5.43
CA TRP A 563 10.82 17.60 -5.93
C TRP A 563 11.99 18.14 -5.12
N ASP A 564 13.15 18.26 -5.76
CA ASP A 564 14.30 19.00 -5.24
C ASP A 564 14.09 20.48 -5.55
N LYS A 565 13.82 21.27 -4.51
CA LYS A 565 13.48 22.70 -4.62
C LYS A 565 14.70 23.56 -4.96
N ARG A 566 15.94 23.07 -4.65
CA ARG A 566 17.19 23.84 -4.96
C ARG A 566 17.58 23.72 -6.42
N SER A 567 17.60 22.51 -6.95
CA SER A 567 17.90 22.27 -8.37
C SER A 567 16.67 22.49 -9.25
N ASN A 568 15.50 22.62 -8.68
CA ASN A 568 14.18 22.64 -9.31
C ASN A 568 13.97 21.44 -10.24
N VAL A 569 14.31 20.25 -9.76
CA VAL A 569 14.17 18.99 -10.49
C VAL A 569 13.10 18.13 -9.86
N LEU A 570 12.21 17.59 -10.71
CA LEU A 570 11.28 16.53 -10.35
C LEU A 570 11.87 15.16 -10.72
N SER A 571 11.69 14.19 -9.86
CA SER A 571 12.02 12.79 -10.11
C SER A 571 10.93 11.86 -9.61
N GLY A 572 10.96 10.59 -10.04
CA GLY A 572 10.04 9.59 -9.57
C GLY A 572 10.68 8.20 -9.59
N GLY A 573 10.29 7.37 -8.64
CA GLY A 573 10.70 5.98 -8.53
C GLY A 573 9.49 5.06 -8.54
N SER A 574 9.54 4.03 -9.39
CA SER A 574 8.60 2.92 -9.40
C SER A 574 9.34 1.63 -9.09
N ASP A 575 8.77 0.84 -8.22
CA ASP A 575 9.36 -0.39 -7.71
C ASP A 575 9.67 -1.40 -8.83
N PRO A 576 10.93 -1.83 -9.00
CA PRO A 576 11.30 -2.78 -10.03
C PRO A 576 10.68 -4.18 -9.84
N ARG A 577 10.16 -4.50 -8.64
CA ARG A 577 9.43 -5.76 -8.39
C ARG A 577 8.11 -5.83 -9.15
N ASN A 578 7.56 -4.67 -9.53
CA ASN A 578 6.34 -4.56 -10.32
C ASN A 578 6.63 -4.01 -11.73
N PRO A 579 6.81 -4.88 -12.74
CA PRO A 579 7.19 -4.46 -14.09
C PRO A 579 6.11 -3.67 -14.84
N VAL A 580 4.86 -3.65 -14.35
CA VAL A 580 3.77 -2.86 -14.95
C VAL A 580 3.60 -1.49 -14.30
N GLY A 581 4.29 -1.22 -13.18
CA GLY A 581 4.35 0.08 -12.53
C GLY A 581 5.09 1.12 -13.36
N LYS A 582 4.82 2.40 -13.08
CA LYS A 582 5.46 3.51 -13.83
C LYS A 582 5.58 4.75 -12.96
N ALA A 583 6.79 5.35 -12.98
CA ALA A 583 7.00 6.73 -12.56
C ALA A 583 7.30 7.59 -13.80
N GLN A 584 6.68 8.77 -13.89
CA GLN A 584 6.91 9.67 -15.02
C GLN A 584 6.82 11.13 -14.58
N VAL A 585 7.78 11.91 -15.08
CA VAL A 585 7.81 13.37 -14.97
C VAL A 585 7.28 13.97 -16.28
N GLN A 586 6.45 15.00 -16.18
CA GLN A 586 5.99 15.82 -17.28
C GLN A 586 6.33 17.26 -16.98
N LEU A 587 7.30 17.83 -17.68
CA LEU A 587 7.66 19.24 -17.55
C LEU A 587 6.54 20.14 -18.12
N ALA A 588 6.39 21.32 -17.56
CA ALA A 588 5.52 22.35 -18.12
C ALA A 588 6.01 22.76 -19.52
N THR A 589 5.08 22.93 -20.44
CA THR A 589 5.43 23.48 -21.76
C THR A 589 5.78 24.96 -21.60
N PRO A 590 6.96 25.44 -22.09
CA PRO A 590 7.27 26.86 -22.03
C PRO A 590 6.16 27.68 -22.71
N GLY A 591 5.45 28.51 -21.93
CA GLY A 591 4.44 29.45 -22.44
C GLY A 591 2.98 29.03 -22.24
N GLN A 592 2.70 28.03 -21.44
CA GLN A 592 1.33 27.78 -20.92
C GLN A 592 1.17 28.27 -19.49
#